data_ba5f1e50240fdd1f57b8f0219da93734
#
_entry.id   ba5f1e50240fdd1f57b8f0219da93734
#
_cell.length_a   1.000
_cell.length_b   1.000
_cell.length_c   1.000
_cell.angle_alpha   90.00
_cell.angle_beta   90.00
_cell.angle_gamma   90.00
#
_symmetry.space_group_name_H-M   'P 1'
#
loop_
_entity.id
_entity.type
_entity.pdbx_description
1 polymer ?
#
loop_
_entity_poly.entity_id
_entity_poly.type
_entity_poly.pdbx_seq_one_letter_code
_entity_poly.pdbx_strand_id
1 'polypeptide(L)'
;MKLPALLIRYTIHDHCYYTHNMNKPSPIFPIFLAAIIFALIVWSGINPHDRAVWYAEIIPVASVFFLLVATYRIFRFSNLAYLFMSFWLIMHSIGAYYTFADVPFESINRFVEPILGENRNHYDRIAHYIIGFYAYPMAEWLLRRKLCNLPLALFFSLFFIMSVAAAYEIIEWQYAVIDGGEAGLEFLGSQGDIWDAQKDMLADTLGALTSLFIFVFTRPDKRLGSS
;
A
#
# COMPACT_ATOMS: atom_id res chain seq x y z
N MET A 1 -5.66 57.07 -17.41
CA MET A 1 -4.94 56.83 -16.15
C MET A 1 -4.19 55.50 -16.31
N LYS A 2 -2.87 55.57 -16.59
CA LYS A 2 -2.05 54.38 -16.83
C LYS A 2 -1.55 53.85 -15.48
N LEU A 3 -1.91 52.66 -15.08
CA LEU A 3 -1.33 51.97 -13.92
C LEU A 3 0.17 51.73 -14.13
N PRO A 4 1.03 52.00 -13.15
CA PRO A 4 2.47 51.90 -13.35
C PRO A 4 2.91 50.44 -13.50
N ALA A 5 3.71 50.17 -14.52
CA ALA A 5 4.29 48.88 -14.89
C ALA A 5 5.12 48.20 -13.77
N LEU A 6 5.34 48.89 -12.66
CA LEU A 6 6.10 48.43 -11.50
C LEU A 6 5.33 47.39 -10.66
N LEU A 7 4.01 47.49 -10.56
CA LEU A 7 3.17 46.57 -9.78
C LEU A 7 3.03 45.18 -10.43
N ILE A 8 3.06 45.11 -11.77
CA ILE A 8 2.96 43.87 -12.51
C ILE A 8 4.26 43.04 -12.39
N ARG A 9 5.42 43.71 -12.31
CA ARG A 9 6.71 43.01 -12.13
C ARG A 9 6.85 42.38 -10.74
N TYR A 10 6.33 43.00 -9.69
CA TYR A 10 6.39 42.44 -8.32
C TYR A 10 5.54 41.16 -8.17
N THR A 11 4.34 41.16 -8.73
CA THR A 11 3.42 40.02 -8.62
C THR A 11 3.90 38.79 -9.40
N ILE A 12 4.56 38.98 -10.54
CA ILE A 12 5.09 37.86 -11.36
C ILE A 12 6.39 37.32 -10.75
N HIS A 13 7.23 38.16 -10.17
CA HIS A 13 8.48 37.74 -9.56
C HIS A 13 8.24 36.95 -8.26
N ASP A 14 7.30 37.37 -7.43
CA ASP A 14 6.93 36.70 -6.18
C ASP A 14 6.23 35.35 -6.47
N HIS A 15 5.41 35.27 -7.51
CA HIS A 15 4.79 33.99 -7.90
C HIS A 15 5.81 33.00 -8.44
N CYS A 16 6.85 33.47 -9.14
CA CYS A 16 7.93 32.59 -9.65
C CYS A 16 8.88 32.13 -8.52
N TYR A 17 9.12 32.96 -7.49
CA TYR A 17 9.95 32.59 -6.35
C TYR A 17 9.24 31.62 -5.37
N TYR A 18 7.93 31.76 -5.18
CA TYR A 18 7.14 30.87 -4.33
C TYR A 18 6.97 29.47 -4.94
N THR A 19 6.99 29.32 -6.26
CA THR A 19 6.85 28.02 -6.92
C THR A 19 8.15 27.20 -6.93
N HIS A 20 9.31 27.79 -6.59
CA HIS A 20 10.60 27.10 -6.68
C HIS A 20 11.10 26.49 -5.35
N ASN A 21 10.40 26.76 -4.25
CA ASN A 21 10.80 26.27 -2.92
C ASN A 21 9.79 25.28 -2.30
N MET A 22 9.08 24.52 -3.15
CA MET A 22 8.26 23.42 -2.66
C MET A 22 9.18 22.31 -2.15
N ASN A 23 9.07 21.97 -0.88
CA ASN A 23 9.89 20.98 -0.18
C ASN A 23 9.85 19.62 -0.90
N LYS A 24 10.89 19.32 -1.67
CA LYS A 24 11.05 17.97 -2.21
C LYS A 24 11.16 16.98 -1.04
N PRO A 25 10.46 15.83 -1.08
CA PRO A 25 10.59 14.83 -0.03
C PRO A 25 12.07 14.45 0.17
N SER A 26 12.50 14.36 1.43
CA SER A 26 13.87 13.92 1.75
C SER A 26 14.12 12.53 1.16
N PRO A 27 15.25 12.28 0.49
CA PRO A 27 15.56 10.96 -0.05
C PRO A 27 15.94 9.94 1.03
N ILE A 28 16.33 10.39 2.21
CA ILE A 28 16.88 9.52 3.27
C ILE A 28 15.82 8.53 3.76
N PHE A 29 14.61 9.01 4.03
CA PHE A 29 13.54 8.18 4.59
C PHE A 29 13.10 7.04 3.66
N PRO A 30 12.75 7.27 2.39
CA PRO A 30 12.40 6.16 1.49
C PRO A 30 13.57 5.21 1.19
N ILE A 31 14.81 5.70 1.16
CA ILE A 31 15.99 4.83 1.00
C ILE A 31 16.17 3.92 2.22
N PHE A 32 15.99 4.44 3.42
CA PHE A 32 16.04 3.66 4.66
C PHE A 32 14.96 2.57 4.68
N LEU A 33 13.71 2.91 4.34
CA LEU A 33 12.63 1.94 4.21
C LEU A 33 12.94 0.87 3.15
N ALA A 34 13.46 1.28 1.99
CA ALA A 34 13.83 0.34 0.93
C ALA A 34 14.92 -0.65 1.38
N ALA A 35 15.90 -0.20 2.17
CA ALA A 35 16.94 -1.08 2.71
C ALA A 35 16.35 -2.12 3.69
N ILE A 36 15.42 -1.71 4.56
CA ILE A 36 14.73 -2.63 5.49
C ILE A 36 13.91 -3.65 4.72
N ILE A 37 13.10 -3.21 3.75
CA ILE A 37 12.22 -4.08 2.96
C ILE A 37 13.07 -5.08 2.16
N PHE A 38 14.14 -4.62 1.52
CA PHE A 38 15.04 -5.50 0.78
C PHE A 38 15.66 -6.58 1.69
N ALA A 39 16.10 -6.18 2.88
CA ALA A 39 16.63 -7.13 3.86
C ALA A 39 15.57 -8.16 4.30
N LEU A 40 14.31 -7.74 4.47
CA LEU A 40 13.20 -8.64 4.82
C LEU A 40 12.84 -9.59 3.66
N ILE A 41 12.81 -9.12 2.42
CA ILE A 41 12.59 -9.98 1.25
C ILE A 41 13.69 -11.07 1.19
N VAL A 42 14.95 -10.69 1.37
CA VAL A 42 16.07 -11.65 1.38
C VAL A 42 15.94 -12.62 2.54
N TRP A 43 15.66 -12.12 3.75
CA TRP A 43 15.48 -12.94 4.94
C TRP A 43 14.33 -13.94 4.77
N SER A 44 13.19 -13.51 4.26
CA SER A 44 12.02 -14.37 4.07
C SER A 44 12.30 -15.53 3.11
N GLY A 45 13.26 -15.38 2.21
CA GLY A 45 13.71 -16.43 1.31
C GLY A 45 14.64 -17.48 1.95
N ILE A 46 15.12 -17.23 3.18
CA ILE A 46 16.02 -18.15 3.89
C ILE A 46 15.20 -19.16 4.69
N ASN A 47 14.95 -20.33 4.10
CA ASN A 47 14.26 -21.43 4.73
C ASN A 47 12.82 -21.10 5.22
N PRO A 48 11.92 -20.62 4.34
CA PRO A 48 10.52 -20.38 4.70
C PRO A 48 9.80 -21.70 5.07
N HIS A 49 8.67 -21.58 5.75
CA HIS A 49 7.86 -22.71 6.20
C HIS A 49 7.41 -23.60 5.03
N ASP A 50 6.85 -22.99 3.98
CA ASP A 50 6.58 -23.63 2.69
C ASP A 50 7.23 -22.86 1.55
N ARG A 51 7.97 -23.55 0.71
CA ARG A 51 8.69 -22.92 -0.41
C ARG A 51 7.79 -22.58 -1.58
N ALA A 52 6.75 -23.36 -1.84
CA ALA A 52 5.84 -23.12 -2.95
C ALA A 52 4.94 -21.93 -2.63
N VAL A 53 4.38 -21.89 -1.42
CA VAL A 53 3.61 -20.74 -0.90
C VAL A 53 4.49 -19.49 -0.88
N TRP A 54 5.74 -19.59 -0.42
CA TRP A 54 6.66 -18.45 -0.43
C TRP A 54 6.86 -17.86 -1.83
N TYR A 55 6.99 -18.69 -2.88
CA TYR A 55 7.11 -18.18 -4.24
C TYR A 55 5.84 -17.45 -4.69
N ALA A 56 4.67 -17.97 -4.38
CA ALA A 56 3.41 -17.32 -4.72
C ALA A 56 3.27 -15.95 -4.04
N GLU A 57 3.63 -15.88 -2.77
CA GLU A 57 3.49 -14.68 -1.94
C GLU A 57 4.57 -13.63 -2.17
N ILE A 58 5.82 -14.03 -2.44
CA ILE A 58 6.92 -13.07 -2.58
C ILE A 58 6.94 -12.37 -3.94
N ILE A 59 6.35 -12.96 -4.98
CA ILE A 59 6.30 -12.39 -6.32
C ILE A 59 5.59 -11.02 -6.34
N PRO A 60 4.38 -10.85 -5.76
CA PRO A 60 3.72 -9.56 -5.63
C PRO A 60 4.57 -8.53 -4.88
N VAL A 61 5.17 -8.93 -3.74
CA VAL A 61 6.03 -8.06 -2.92
C VAL A 61 7.23 -7.56 -3.73
N ALA A 62 7.97 -8.48 -4.33
CA ALA A 62 9.14 -8.16 -5.14
C ALA A 62 8.78 -7.27 -6.33
N SER A 63 7.65 -7.56 -7.00
CA SER A 63 7.16 -6.77 -8.13
C SER A 63 6.87 -5.33 -7.74
N VAL A 64 6.13 -5.12 -6.66
CA VAL A 64 5.82 -3.78 -6.14
C VAL A 64 7.10 -3.07 -5.66
N PHE A 65 7.97 -3.76 -4.91
CA PHE A 65 9.22 -3.19 -4.43
C PHE A 65 10.10 -2.69 -5.58
N PHE A 66 10.36 -3.53 -6.58
CA PHE A 66 11.19 -3.14 -7.73
C PHE A 66 10.53 -2.08 -8.59
N LEU A 67 9.21 -2.08 -8.73
CA LEU A 67 8.47 -1.01 -9.39
C LEU A 67 8.68 0.33 -8.69
N LEU A 68 8.57 0.38 -7.36
CA LEU A 68 8.81 1.59 -6.57
C LEU A 68 10.24 2.09 -6.70
N VAL A 69 11.22 1.18 -6.70
CA VAL A 69 12.64 1.54 -6.91
C VAL A 69 12.86 2.09 -8.32
N ALA A 70 12.34 1.44 -9.35
CA ALA A 70 12.49 1.85 -10.74
C ALA A 70 11.84 3.21 -11.02
N THR A 71 10.67 3.46 -10.43
CA THR A 71 9.91 4.70 -10.63
C THR A 71 10.32 5.84 -9.70
N TYR A 72 11.19 5.61 -8.72
CA TYR A 72 11.61 6.61 -7.72
C TYR A 72 12.17 7.90 -8.32
N ARG A 73 12.91 7.81 -9.43
CA ARG A 73 13.46 8.99 -10.12
C ARG A 73 12.42 9.72 -10.96
N ILE A 74 11.34 9.04 -11.36
CA ILE A 74 10.26 9.58 -12.19
C ILE A 74 9.21 10.28 -11.34
N PHE A 75 8.90 9.71 -10.18
CA PHE A 75 7.92 10.24 -9.25
C PHE A 75 8.30 9.90 -7.81
N ARG A 76 8.53 10.92 -6.99
CA ARG A 76 8.76 10.77 -5.56
C ARG A 76 7.47 11.03 -4.80
N PHE A 77 7.01 10.01 -4.13
CA PHE A 77 5.87 10.10 -3.22
C PHE A 77 6.23 10.88 -1.95
N SER A 78 5.23 11.29 -1.20
CA SER A 78 5.39 11.80 0.16
C SER A 78 5.96 10.72 1.08
N ASN A 79 6.62 11.14 2.18
CA ASN A 79 7.13 10.19 3.17
C ASN A 79 6.03 9.34 3.78
N LEU A 80 4.83 9.90 3.96
CA LEU A 80 3.68 9.16 4.48
C LEU A 80 3.18 8.09 3.49
N ALA A 81 3.19 8.39 2.19
CA ALA A 81 2.88 7.39 1.16
C ALA A 81 3.89 6.24 1.16
N TYR A 82 5.20 6.55 1.24
CA TYR A 82 6.21 5.49 1.36
C TYR A 82 6.04 4.67 2.64
N LEU A 83 5.72 5.30 3.77
CA LEU A 83 5.44 4.59 5.02
C LEU A 83 4.26 3.63 4.87
N PHE A 84 3.15 4.07 4.28
CA PHE A 84 1.96 3.26 4.07
C PHE A 84 2.23 2.05 3.14
N MET A 85 2.93 2.29 2.03
CA MET A 85 3.34 1.20 1.15
C MET A 85 4.29 0.22 1.83
N SER A 86 5.18 0.72 2.69
CA SER A 86 6.14 -0.11 3.42
C SER A 86 5.48 -1.05 4.42
N PHE A 87 4.39 -0.66 5.06
CA PHE A 87 3.68 -1.53 6.01
C PHE A 87 3.24 -2.83 5.36
N TRP A 88 2.64 -2.76 4.18
CA TRP A 88 2.25 -3.96 3.47
C TRP A 88 3.46 -4.79 3.02
N LEU A 89 4.47 -4.16 2.42
CA LEU A 89 5.67 -4.88 1.98
C LEU A 89 6.36 -5.65 3.13
N ILE A 90 6.38 -5.05 4.32
CA ILE A 90 6.94 -5.68 5.53
C ILE A 90 6.07 -6.85 5.99
N MET A 91 4.76 -6.60 6.19
CA MET A 91 3.85 -7.64 6.68
C MET A 91 3.77 -8.81 5.69
N HIS A 92 3.63 -8.51 4.41
CA HIS A 92 3.52 -9.57 3.41
C HIS A 92 4.82 -10.40 3.29
N SER A 93 6.00 -9.78 3.43
CA SER A 93 7.26 -10.54 3.49
C SER A 93 7.35 -11.47 4.69
N ILE A 94 6.81 -11.05 5.85
CA ILE A 94 6.74 -11.88 7.06
C ILE A 94 5.70 -13.00 6.87
N GLY A 95 4.52 -12.66 6.34
CA GLY A 95 3.47 -13.63 6.00
C GLY A 95 3.97 -14.70 5.03
N ALA A 96 4.67 -14.31 3.98
CA ALA A 96 5.28 -15.23 3.03
C ALA A 96 6.28 -16.21 3.68
N TYR A 97 7.03 -15.78 4.70
CA TYR A 97 7.95 -16.66 5.43
C TYR A 97 7.22 -17.71 6.26
N TYR A 98 6.15 -17.32 6.98
CA TYR A 98 5.42 -18.15 7.94
C TYR A 98 4.15 -18.79 7.37
N THR A 99 3.76 -18.50 6.11
CA THR A 99 2.45 -18.87 5.54
C THR A 99 1.28 -18.20 6.26
N PHE A 100 1.24 -16.90 6.39
CA PHE A 100 0.22 -16.05 7.02
C PHE A 100 -0.49 -16.62 8.27
N ALA A 101 -1.05 -17.83 8.17
CA ALA A 101 -1.76 -18.51 9.28
C ALA A 101 -0.85 -18.86 10.46
N ASP A 102 0.44 -19.09 10.21
CA ASP A 102 1.42 -19.53 11.20
C ASP A 102 2.33 -18.40 11.72
N VAL A 103 2.04 -17.16 11.36
CA VAL A 103 2.77 -16.01 11.94
C VAL A 103 2.55 -15.98 13.44
N PRO A 104 3.62 -15.85 14.28
CA PRO A 104 3.49 -15.75 15.73
C PRO A 104 2.84 -14.41 16.14
N PHE A 105 1.51 -14.37 16.16
CA PHE A 105 0.69 -13.17 16.27
C PHE A 105 -0.23 -13.16 17.51
N GLU A 106 -0.09 -14.09 18.42
CA GLU A 106 -1.02 -14.35 19.54
C GLU A 106 -1.28 -13.12 20.41
N SER A 107 -0.25 -12.29 20.65
CA SER A 107 -0.39 -11.11 21.50
C SER A 107 -1.32 -10.06 20.88
N ILE A 108 -1.24 -9.85 19.58
CA ILE A 108 -2.11 -8.89 18.87
C ILE A 108 -3.46 -9.54 18.58
N ASN A 109 -3.46 -10.83 18.24
CA ASN A 109 -4.66 -11.58 17.95
C ASN A 109 -5.71 -11.44 19.07
N ARG A 110 -5.30 -11.57 20.34
CA ARG A 110 -6.18 -11.37 21.51
C ARG A 110 -6.87 -10.01 21.57
N PHE A 111 -6.31 -8.96 20.98
CA PHE A 111 -6.95 -7.64 20.92
C PHE A 111 -7.99 -7.52 19.82
N VAL A 112 -7.81 -8.25 18.72
CA VAL A 112 -8.69 -8.14 17.55
C VAL A 112 -9.78 -9.21 17.52
N GLU A 113 -9.58 -10.35 18.18
CA GLU A 113 -10.57 -11.44 18.31
C GLU A 113 -11.98 -10.98 18.71
N PRO A 114 -12.15 -10.08 19.70
CA PRO A 114 -13.49 -9.62 20.08
C PRO A 114 -14.26 -8.91 18.94
N ILE A 115 -13.55 -8.48 17.91
CA ILE A 115 -14.12 -7.74 16.76
C ILE A 115 -14.16 -8.63 15.52
N LEU A 116 -13.11 -9.41 15.29
CA LEU A 116 -12.91 -10.17 14.05
C LEU A 116 -13.36 -11.65 14.17
N GLY A 117 -13.62 -12.14 15.38
CA GLY A 117 -13.99 -13.53 15.67
C GLY A 117 -12.88 -14.31 16.36
N GLU A 118 -13.24 -15.43 16.98
CA GLU A 118 -12.32 -16.31 17.71
C GLU A 118 -11.78 -17.44 16.81
N ASN A 119 -10.77 -18.15 17.30
CA ASN A 119 -10.24 -19.39 16.72
C ASN A 119 -9.54 -19.24 15.35
N ARG A 120 -8.94 -18.07 15.09
CA ARG A 120 -8.21 -17.81 13.86
C ARG A 120 -7.00 -16.92 14.14
N ASN A 121 -5.93 -17.08 13.35
CA ASN A 121 -4.87 -16.09 13.25
C ASN A 121 -5.32 -14.95 12.31
N HIS A 122 -5.45 -13.74 12.83
CA HIS A 122 -5.93 -12.59 12.07
C HIS A 122 -4.81 -11.79 11.37
N TYR A 123 -3.60 -12.34 11.30
CA TYR A 123 -2.48 -11.67 10.65
C TYR A 123 -2.80 -11.32 9.20
N ASP A 124 -3.34 -12.27 8.47
CA ASP A 124 -3.79 -12.12 7.10
C ASP A 124 -4.83 -11.01 6.95
N ARG A 125 -5.89 -11.02 7.74
CA ARG A 125 -6.94 -10.00 7.75
C ARG A 125 -6.40 -8.58 7.99
N ILE A 126 -5.37 -8.47 8.84
CA ILE A 126 -4.70 -7.19 9.09
C ILE A 126 -3.81 -6.81 7.91
N ALA A 127 -3.15 -7.76 7.26
CA ALA A 127 -2.38 -7.52 6.06
C ALA A 127 -3.27 -6.97 4.92
N HIS A 128 -4.47 -7.53 4.75
CA HIS A 128 -5.48 -7.02 3.84
C HIS A 128 -5.90 -5.58 4.20
N TYR A 129 -6.22 -5.30 5.45
CA TYR A 129 -6.51 -3.92 5.85
C TYR A 129 -5.37 -2.94 5.50
N ILE A 130 -4.12 -3.38 5.65
CA ILE A 130 -2.94 -2.55 5.38
C ILE A 130 -2.69 -2.37 3.88
N ILE A 131 -2.99 -3.34 3.01
CA ILE A 131 -2.88 -3.12 1.55
C ILE A 131 -3.84 -2.02 1.08
N GLY A 132 -4.98 -1.85 1.74
CA GLY A 132 -5.88 -0.73 1.49
C GLY A 132 -5.21 0.63 1.57
N PHE A 133 -4.10 0.75 2.31
CA PHE A 133 -3.34 2.00 2.43
C PHE A 133 -2.70 2.46 1.11
N TYR A 134 -2.61 1.60 0.11
CA TYR A 134 -2.17 1.97 -1.24
C TYR A 134 -3.14 2.93 -1.95
N ALA A 135 -4.37 3.10 -1.44
CA ALA A 135 -5.26 4.15 -1.94
C ALA A 135 -4.68 5.56 -1.73
N TYR A 136 -3.90 5.78 -0.67
CA TYR A 136 -3.24 7.05 -0.39
C TYR A 136 -2.23 7.46 -1.48
N PRO A 137 -1.19 6.66 -1.79
CA PRO A 137 -0.25 6.98 -2.86
C PRO A 137 -0.93 7.05 -4.24
N MET A 138 -1.97 6.26 -4.49
CA MET A 138 -2.73 6.35 -5.73
C MET A 138 -3.39 7.73 -5.89
N ALA A 139 -4.09 8.22 -4.85
CA ALA A 139 -4.68 9.56 -4.85
C ALA A 139 -3.61 10.65 -4.97
N GLU A 140 -2.47 10.51 -4.28
CA GLU A 140 -1.35 11.43 -4.39
C GLU A 140 -0.82 11.51 -5.83
N TRP A 141 -0.61 10.36 -6.46
CA TRP A 141 -0.12 10.27 -7.83
C TRP A 141 -1.07 10.94 -8.82
N LEU A 142 -2.37 10.62 -8.76
CA LEU A 142 -3.38 11.16 -9.66
C LEU A 142 -3.45 12.70 -9.59
N LEU A 143 -3.45 13.25 -8.38
CA LEU A 143 -3.58 14.69 -8.17
C LEU A 143 -2.30 15.44 -8.50
N ARG A 144 -1.13 14.94 -8.13
CA ARG A 144 0.15 15.60 -8.45
C ARG A 144 0.49 15.54 -9.93
N ARG A 145 0.02 14.52 -10.65
CA ARG A 145 0.08 14.43 -12.12
C ARG A 145 -1.04 15.23 -12.80
N LYS A 146 -1.95 15.85 -12.02
CA LYS A 146 -3.08 16.64 -12.55
C LYS A 146 -3.99 15.84 -13.50
N LEU A 147 -4.14 14.54 -13.26
CA LEU A 147 -4.95 13.66 -14.09
C LEU A 147 -6.45 13.81 -13.82
N CYS A 148 -6.83 14.23 -12.61
CA CYS A 148 -8.22 14.42 -12.22
C CYS A 148 -8.35 15.38 -11.02
N ASN A 149 -9.59 15.71 -10.64
CA ASN A 149 -9.90 16.48 -9.43
C ASN A 149 -9.95 15.59 -8.18
N LEU A 150 -10.01 16.19 -6.99
CA LEU A 150 -9.98 15.47 -5.72
C LEU A 150 -11.09 14.42 -5.58
N PRO A 151 -12.39 14.71 -5.82
CA PRO A 151 -13.43 13.69 -5.70
C PRO A 151 -13.16 12.46 -6.57
N LEU A 152 -12.76 12.68 -7.82
CA LEU A 152 -12.47 11.59 -8.75
C LEU A 152 -11.22 10.80 -8.33
N ALA A 153 -10.18 11.48 -7.81
CA ALA A 153 -8.98 10.80 -7.31
C ALA A 153 -9.32 9.88 -6.13
N LEU A 154 -10.12 10.35 -5.17
CA LEU A 154 -10.54 9.54 -4.01
C LEU A 154 -11.39 8.35 -4.46
N PHE A 155 -12.36 8.59 -5.34
CA PHE A 155 -13.23 7.54 -5.87
C PHE A 155 -12.45 6.49 -6.64
N PHE A 156 -11.60 6.92 -7.57
CA PHE A 156 -10.76 6.01 -8.36
C PHE A 156 -9.83 5.18 -7.46
N SER A 157 -9.19 5.81 -6.49
CA SER A 157 -8.27 5.11 -5.59
C SER A 157 -8.97 4.06 -4.74
N LEU A 158 -10.19 4.34 -4.25
CA LEU A 158 -11.01 3.38 -3.52
C LEU A 158 -11.35 2.16 -4.39
N PHE A 159 -11.94 2.40 -5.57
CA PHE A 159 -12.33 1.30 -6.45
C PHE A 159 -11.15 0.56 -7.07
N PHE A 160 -10.01 1.22 -7.26
CA PHE A 160 -8.77 0.56 -7.66
C PHE A 160 -8.35 -0.49 -6.62
N ILE A 161 -8.36 -0.14 -5.32
CA ILE A 161 -8.05 -1.12 -4.27
C ILE A 161 -9.07 -2.25 -4.25
N MET A 162 -10.37 -1.94 -4.32
CA MET A 162 -11.41 -2.98 -4.37
C MET A 162 -11.23 -3.94 -5.57
N SER A 163 -10.79 -3.40 -6.71
CA SER A 163 -10.51 -4.22 -7.89
C SER A 163 -9.27 -5.09 -7.72
N VAL A 164 -8.21 -4.56 -7.08
CA VAL A 164 -7.00 -5.33 -6.76
C VAL A 164 -7.31 -6.43 -5.77
N ALA A 165 -8.08 -6.13 -4.71
CA ALA A 165 -8.55 -7.11 -3.73
C ALA A 165 -9.31 -8.26 -4.41
N ALA A 166 -10.33 -7.95 -5.20
CA ALA A 166 -11.10 -8.96 -5.91
C ALA A 166 -10.23 -9.80 -6.90
N ALA A 167 -9.26 -9.16 -7.56
CA ALA A 167 -8.34 -9.87 -8.44
C ALA A 167 -7.42 -10.81 -7.67
N TYR A 168 -6.96 -10.41 -6.48
CA TYR A 168 -6.11 -11.24 -5.63
C TYR A 168 -6.85 -12.48 -5.12
N GLU A 169 -8.06 -12.33 -4.61
CA GLU A 169 -8.93 -13.45 -4.20
C GLU A 169 -9.22 -14.45 -5.34
N ILE A 170 -9.36 -13.94 -6.57
CA ILE A 170 -9.50 -14.80 -7.74
C ILE A 170 -8.22 -15.56 -8.02
N ILE A 171 -7.05 -14.96 -7.84
CA ILE A 171 -5.74 -15.62 -8.02
C ILE A 171 -5.56 -16.71 -6.96
N GLU A 172 -5.87 -16.42 -5.69
CA GLU A 172 -5.80 -17.40 -4.59
C GLU A 172 -6.71 -18.60 -4.86
N TRP A 173 -7.95 -18.35 -5.23
CA TRP A 173 -8.86 -19.41 -5.62
C TRP A 173 -8.34 -20.25 -6.80
N GLN A 174 -7.83 -19.59 -7.86
CA GLN A 174 -7.28 -20.31 -9.02
C GLN A 174 -6.06 -21.16 -8.64
N TYR A 175 -5.17 -20.63 -7.82
CA TYR A 175 -4.00 -21.36 -7.33
C TYR A 175 -4.43 -22.59 -6.54
N ALA A 176 -5.35 -22.45 -5.59
CA ALA A 176 -5.88 -23.56 -4.79
C ALA A 176 -6.53 -24.65 -5.64
N VAL A 177 -7.26 -24.28 -6.71
CA VAL A 177 -7.88 -25.21 -7.64
C VAL A 177 -6.84 -25.95 -8.50
N ILE A 178 -5.81 -25.27 -8.96
CA ILE A 178 -4.78 -25.84 -9.85
C ILE A 178 -3.83 -26.72 -9.08
N ASP A 179 -3.34 -26.28 -7.92
CA ASP A 179 -2.44 -27.04 -7.07
C ASP A 179 -3.14 -28.25 -6.45
N GLY A 180 -4.39 -28.09 -6.01
CA GLY A 180 -5.26 -29.16 -5.50
C GLY A 180 -4.75 -29.89 -4.26
N GLY A 181 -3.67 -29.40 -3.62
CA GLY A 181 -2.99 -30.00 -2.49
C GLY A 181 -2.99 -29.13 -1.23
N GLU A 182 -2.15 -29.51 -0.26
CA GLU A 182 -2.01 -28.78 1.01
C GLU A 182 -1.50 -27.36 0.78
N ALA A 183 -0.53 -27.15 -0.12
CA ALA A 183 -0.01 -25.81 -0.44
C ALA A 183 -1.06 -24.89 -1.03
N GLY A 184 -2.00 -25.40 -1.83
CA GLY A 184 -3.12 -24.62 -2.35
C GLY A 184 -4.09 -24.17 -1.26
N LEU A 185 -4.41 -25.07 -0.31
CA LEU A 185 -5.27 -24.75 0.84
C LEU A 185 -4.58 -23.79 1.81
N GLU A 186 -3.28 -23.94 1.99
CA GLU A 186 -2.47 -23.06 2.84
C GLU A 186 -2.32 -21.66 2.25
N PHE A 187 -2.13 -21.56 0.93
CA PHE A 187 -2.11 -20.29 0.20
C PHE A 187 -3.46 -19.57 0.26
N LEU A 188 -4.57 -20.31 0.19
CA LEU A 188 -5.92 -19.76 0.34
C LEU A 188 -6.16 -19.14 1.73
N GLY A 189 -5.46 -19.60 2.77
CA GLY A 189 -5.43 -18.99 4.09
C GLY A 189 -6.74 -18.94 4.86
N SER A 190 -7.80 -19.60 4.37
CA SER A 190 -9.16 -19.46 4.87
C SER A 190 -9.39 -19.89 6.33
N GLN A 191 -8.51 -20.77 6.87
CA GLN A 191 -8.58 -21.28 8.24
C GLN A 191 -10.00 -21.76 8.64
N GLY A 192 -10.78 -22.27 7.66
CA GLY A 192 -12.15 -22.75 7.83
C GLY A 192 -13.25 -21.67 7.75
N ASP A 193 -12.92 -20.44 7.47
CA ASP A 193 -13.91 -19.36 7.25
C ASP A 193 -14.41 -19.38 5.81
N ILE A 194 -15.63 -19.80 5.58
CA ILE A 194 -16.25 -19.85 4.23
C ILE A 194 -16.47 -18.46 3.61
N TRP A 195 -16.37 -17.38 4.40
CA TRP A 195 -16.52 -16.00 3.96
C TRP A 195 -15.19 -15.24 3.94
N ASP A 196 -14.09 -15.96 3.92
CA ASP A 196 -12.75 -15.37 4.03
C ASP A 196 -12.49 -14.32 2.95
N ALA A 197 -12.59 -14.69 1.69
CA ALA A 197 -12.40 -13.81 0.55
C ALA A 197 -13.23 -12.52 0.63
N GLN A 198 -14.52 -12.61 1.05
CA GLN A 198 -15.37 -11.44 1.18
C GLN A 198 -14.97 -10.54 2.35
N LYS A 199 -14.51 -11.13 3.45
CA LYS A 199 -14.04 -10.38 4.62
C LYS A 199 -12.69 -9.72 4.35
N ASP A 200 -11.82 -10.34 3.55
CA ASP A 200 -10.55 -9.77 3.14
C ASP A 200 -10.74 -8.61 2.17
N MET A 201 -11.59 -8.76 1.16
CA MET A 201 -12.02 -7.63 0.33
C MET A 201 -12.64 -6.48 1.14
N LEU A 202 -13.38 -6.77 2.21
CA LEU A 202 -13.92 -5.76 3.12
C LEU A 202 -12.80 -5.08 3.91
N ALA A 203 -11.82 -5.83 4.42
CA ALA A 203 -10.66 -5.29 5.13
C ALA A 203 -9.85 -4.35 4.23
N ASP A 204 -9.56 -4.73 2.98
CA ASP A 204 -8.92 -3.89 1.96
C ASP A 204 -9.69 -2.57 1.76
N THR A 205 -11.00 -2.66 1.63
CA THR A 205 -11.88 -1.50 1.42
C THR A 205 -11.85 -0.56 2.63
N LEU A 206 -11.91 -1.09 3.85
CA LEU A 206 -11.84 -0.30 5.09
C LEU A 206 -10.47 0.36 5.26
N GLY A 207 -9.39 -0.34 4.92
CA GLY A 207 -8.05 0.22 4.87
C GLY A 207 -7.93 1.37 3.87
N ALA A 208 -8.50 1.19 2.68
CA ALA A 208 -8.54 2.24 1.66
C ALA A 208 -9.32 3.48 2.14
N LEU A 209 -10.48 3.31 2.73
CA LEU A 209 -11.26 4.41 3.31
C LEU A 209 -10.49 5.14 4.41
N THR A 210 -9.81 4.39 5.29
CA THR A 210 -8.98 4.96 6.36
C THR A 210 -7.85 5.81 5.79
N SER A 211 -7.12 5.29 4.82
CA SER A 211 -5.99 5.98 4.21
C SER A 211 -6.42 7.20 3.40
N LEU A 212 -7.56 7.13 2.70
CA LEU A 212 -8.14 8.26 1.98
C LEU A 212 -8.67 9.33 2.92
N PHE A 213 -9.24 8.94 4.06
CA PHE A 213 -9.59 9.89 5.13
C PHE A 213 -8.35 10.66 5.59
N ILE A 214 -7.25 9.97 5.89
CA ILE A 214 -5.97 10.60 6.24
C ILE A 214 -5.47 11.51 5.10
N PHE A 215 -5.65 11.09 3.83
CA PHE A 215 -5.26 11.87 2.67
C PHE A 215 -5.96 13.24 2.63
N VAL A 216 -7.25 13.31 2.93
CA VAL A 216 -8.03 14.56 2.92
C VAL A 216 -7.46 15.59 3.91
N PHE A 217 -6.91 15.15 5.04
CA PHE A 217 -6.30 16.04 6.03
C PHE A 217 -4.85 16.39 5.74
N THR A 218 -4.09 15.45 5.20
CA THR A 218 -2.64 15.65 4.97
C THR A 218 -2.33 16.38 3.67
N ARG A 219 -3.15 16.21 2.63
CA ARG A 219 -3.06 16.87 1.30
C ARG A 219 -1.63 17.00 0.77
N PRO A 220 -0.92 15.89 0.56
CA PRO A 220 0.47 15.93 0.05
C PRO A 220 0.55 16.54 -1.36
N ASP A 221 -0.52 16.42 -2.14
CA ASP A 221 -0.66 17.04 -3.47
C ASP A 221 -0.53 18.58 -3.44
N LYS A 222 -1.03 19.21 -2.37
CA LYS A 222 -0.90 20.68 -2.18
C LYS A 222 0.45 21.09 -1.59
N ARG A 223 1.05 20.21 -0.75
CA ARG A 223 2.31 20.50 -0.05
C ARG A 223 3.54 20.31 -0.93
N LEU A 224 3.52 19.30 -1.80
CA LEU A 224 4.65 18.91 -2.64
C LEU A 224 4.54 19.41 -4.08
N GLY A 225 3.36 19.90 -4.49
CA GLY A 225 3.08 20.37 -5.83
C GLY A 225 3.05 19.31 -6.92
N SER A 226 2.93 19.78 -8.16
CA SER A 226 2.97 18.94 -9.36
C SER A 226 4.41 18.45 -9.61
N SER A 227 4.56 17.18 -9.87
CA SER A 227 5.82 16.52 -10.26
C SER A 227 5.75 16.09 -11.72
#